data_4ea47e132e09c489116909b1efd769c1
#
_entry.id   4ea47e132e09c489116909b1efd769c1
#
_cell.length_a   1.000
_cell.length_b   1.000
_cell.length_c   1.000
_cell.angle_alpha   90.00
_cell.angle_beta   90.00
_cell.angle_gamma   90.00
#
_symmetry.space_group_name_H-M   'P 1'
#
loop_
_entity.id
_entity.type
_entity.pdbx_description
1 polymer ?
#
loop_
_entity_poly.entity_id
_entity_poly.type
_entity_poly.pdbx_seq_one_letter_code
_entity_poly.pdbx_strand_id
1 'polypeptide(L)'
;MVTSPHPLASAAGLAVLERGGTAAEAAITMASTIAVVYPHFCGLGGDSVWILADRQGRQTCFMGIGQAAAKLPDFTGDSIPLRGPFSTLTSAATVDAWEAVHRYSTEYWGGKQVFGDLLQDAIHHAHQGFPVSRSQGFWLDMRKDVLAEWPGFINLFFNNGQPFAPGEIFRQPELARSLEDIASHGPRSFYQGTLAQRIAEGLRAAGSPITLADLAATRTMQVEPSRLSYRGLELLAPPPPTQGISTLAIMGILQHFDLSALTPGSAQHLHLVVEAVKQAFLTRDRIADPDFADQPVQEWLSAERLQRAAKAINPDRALAWPHPYRTGDTVFFGATDASGQSVSTLQSTYFDWGSGVVVGDTGILWQNRGAAFSLDPQSPNFLQPGKRPFYTLNPGLALRDGKPALIYGTQGADGQPQTLAMLLTRLIDYAEAPTQALAGPRFLLGKTFSDSRDSLKIEADCGQPVLDRLADLGHQLAPIERQSPIAGQAGVIAIAPDGSLAGAHDPRGEGVALAAY
;
A
#
# COMPACT_ATOMS: atom_id res chain seq x y z
N MET A 1 -15.62 9.77 -8.91
CA MET A 1 -14.51 9.10 -9.63
C MET A 1 -13.84 8.11 -8.69
N VAL A 2 -13.45 6.98 -9.19
CA VAL A 2 -12.69 5.94 -8.49
C VAL A 2 -11.47 5.51 -9.29
N THR A 3 -10.45 4.95 -8.64
CA THR A 3 -9.31 4.31 -9.30
C THR A 3 -8.84 3.11 -8.47
N SER A 4 -8.53 1.99 -9.13
CA SER A 4 -7.96 0.80 -8.48
C SER A 4 -7.15 -0.04 -9.48
N PRO A 5 -6.30 -0.98 -9.01
CA PRO A 5 -5.46 -1.81 -9.87
C PRO A 5 -6.24 -2.91 -10.61
N HIS A 6 -7.55 -3.07 -10.38
CA HIS A 6 -8.36 -4.08 -11.05
C HIS A 6 -9.70 -3.51 -11.54
N PRO A 7 -10.08 -3.70 -12.83
CA PRO A 7 -11.31 -3.12 -13.40
C PRO A 7 -12.58 -3.49 -12.65
N LEU A 8 -12.70 -4.73 -12.16
CA LEU A 8 -13.87 -5.19 -11.41
C LEU A 8 -14.04 -4.40 -10.09
N ALA A 9 -12.95 -4.11 -9.38
CA ALA A 9 -13.02 -3.31 -8.16
C ALA A 9 -13.38 -1.84 -8.45
N SER A 10 -12.82 -1.25 -9.52
CA SER A 10 -13.19 0.10 -9.94
C SER A 10 -14.66 0.17 -10.35
N ALA A 11 -15.18 -0.84 -11.08
CA ALA A 11 -16.60 -0.91 -11.47
C ALA A 11 -17.53 -1.01 -10.23
N ALA A 12 -17.18 -1.85 -9.26
CA ALA A 12 -17.92 -2.00 -8.01
C ALA A 12 -17.97 -0.68 -7.21
N GLY A 13 -16.84 0.03 -7.07
CA GLY A 13 -16.79 1.33 -6.40
C GLY A 13 -17.57 2.41 -7.14
N LEU A 14 -17.49 2.44 -8.48
CA LEU A 14 -18.27 3.37 -9.30
C LEU A 14 -19.76 3.17 -9.11
N ALA A 15 -20.24 1.94 -9.12
CA ALA A 15 -21.65 1.61 -8.92
C ALA A 15 -22.20 2.11 -7.57
N VAL A 16 -21.34 2.17 -6.53
CA VAL A 16 -21.73 2.79 -5.24
C VAL A 16 -21.89 4.30 -5.39
N LEU A 17 -20.97 4.98 -6.06
CA LEU A 17 -21.09 6.43 -6.30
C LEU A 17 -22.31 6.78 -7.14
N GLU A 18 -22.63 6.00 -8.17
CA GLU A 18 -23.81 6.18 -9.04
C GLU A 18 -25.14 6.03 -8.28
N ARG A 19 -25.16 5.21 -7.24
CA ARG A 19 -26.30 5.08 -6.33
C ARG A 19 -26.35 6.16 -5.25
N GLY A 20 -25.47 7.16 -5.30
CA GLY A 20 -25.38 8.26 -4.34
C GLY A 20 -24.67 7.89 -3.03
N GLY A 21 -23.89 6.82 -3.02
CA GLY A 21 -23.01 6.48 -1.91
C GLY A 21 -21.83 7.45 -1.79
N THR A 22 -21.21 7.50 -0.61
CA THR A 22 -20.05 8.33 -0.32
C THR A 22 -18.76 7.73 -0.90
N ALA A 23 -17.70 8.54 -1.00
CA ALA A 23 -16.37 8.06 -1.38
C ALA A 23 -15.85 6.96 -0.44
N ALA A 24 -16.20 7.01 0.85
CA ALA A 24 -15.83 5.97 1.81
C ALA A 24 -16.56 4.65 1.56
N GLU A 25 -17.87 4.69 1.28
CA GLU A 25 -18.64 3.50 0.92
C GLU A 25 -18.14 2.88 -0.39
N ALA A 26 -17.84 3.70 -1.41
CA ALA A 26 -17.24 3.24 -2.65
C ALA A 26 -15.86 2.59 -2.41
N ALA A 27 -15.02 3.20 -1.57
CA ALA A 27 -13.71 2.66 -1.24
C ALA A 27 -13.78 1.34 -0.47
N ILE A 28 -14.77 1.15 0.45
CA ILE A 28 -14.99 -0.12 1.15
C ILE A 28 -15.41 -1.22 0.16
N THR A 29 -16.30 -0.91 -0.78
CA THR A 29 -16.70 -1.85 -1.84
C THR A 29 -15.52 -2.22 -2.74
N MET A 30 -14.66 -1.24 -3.10
CA MET A 30 -13.40 -1.54 -3.80
C MET A 30 -12.47 -2.42 -2.96
N ALA A 31 -12.32 -2.12 -1.65
CA ALA A 31 -11.46 -2.85 -0.74
C ALA A 31 -11.85 -4.33 -0.59
N SER A 32 -13.15 -4.60 -0.44
CA SER A 32 -13.66 -5.96 -0.35
C SER A 32 -13.54 -6.71 -1.68
N THR A 33 -13.86 -6.04 -2.80
CA THR A 33 -13.75 -6.64 -4.13
C THR A 33 -12.29 -6.93 -4.49
N ILE A 34 -11.36 -6.00 -4.25
CA ILE A 34 -9.94 -6.18 -4.56
C ILE A 34 -9.31 -7.30 -3.72
N ALA A 35 -9.79 -7.52 -2.48
CA ALA A 35 -9.37 -8.63 -1.64
C ALA A 35 -9.72 -10.01 -2.24
N VAL A 36 -10.69 -10.07 -3.15
CA VAL A 36 -11.08 -11.27 -3.89
C VAL A 36 -10.36 -11.36 -5.24
N VAL A 37 -10.40 -10.28 -6.04
CA VAL A 37 -9.95 -10.32 -7.45
C VAL A 37 -8.46 -10.03 -7.63
N TYR A 38 -7.75 -9.66 -6.55
CA TYR A 38 -6.32 -9.34 -6.55
C TYR A 38 -5.59 -9.96 -5.35
N PRO A 39 -5.77 -11.29 -5.10
CA PRO A 39 -5.40 -11.95 -3.86
C PRO A 39 -3.89 -12.05 -3.62
N HIS A 40 -3.08 -11.80 -4.65
CA HIS A 40 -1.62 -11.87 -4.55
C HIS A 40 -1.01 -10.71 -3.74
N PHE A 41 -1.72 -9.61 -3.51
CA PHE A 41 -1.19 -8.47 -2.77
C PHE A 41 -2.02 -8.07 -1.54
N CYS A 42 -3.29 -8.45 -1.49
CA CYS A 42 -4.17 -8.06 -0.38
C CYS A 42 -5.24 -9.11 -0.11
N GLY A 43 -5.89 -9.00 1.04
CA GLY A 43 -6.95 -9.93 1.45
C GLY A 43 -7.50 -9.59 2.83
N LEU A 44 -8.49 -10.34 3.27
CA LEU A 44 -9.10 -10.19 4.60
C LEU A 44 -8.08 -10.44 5.73
N GLY A 45 -7.11 -11.32 5.49
CA GLY A 45 -6.04 -11.65 6.42
C GLY A 45 -4.88 -10.65 6.41
N GLY A 46 -5.07 -9.44 5.91
CA GLY A 46 -4.09 -8.36 5.82
C GLY A 46 -4.45 -7.13 6.63
N ASP A 47 -3.81 -6.02 6.26
CA ASP A 47 -3.96 -4.71 6.89
C ASP A 47 -4.29 -3.63 5.86
N SER A 48 -4.83 -2.49 6.32
CA SER A 48 -5.10 -1.35 5.46
C SER A 48 -4.93 -0.02 6.19
N VAL A 49 -4.48 1.00 5.46
CA VAL A 49 -4.31 2.37 5.96
C VAL A 49 -5.07 3.32 5.05
N TRP A 50 -5.82 4.24 5.65
CA TRP A 50 -6.77 5.12 4.98
C TRP A 50 -6.54 6.57 5.37
N ILE A 51 -6.52 7.47 4.40
CA ILE A 51 -6.59 8.92 4.62
C ILE A 51 -7.89 9.41 4.01
N LEU A 52 -8.68 10.09 4.83
CA LEU A 52 -9.95 10.69 4.47
C LEU A 52 -9.86 12.21 4.60
N ALA A 53 -10.41 12.93 3.63
CA ALA A 53 -10.55 14.38 3.70
C ALA A 53 -11.81 14.86 2.97
N ASP A 54 -12.34 16.01 3.35
CA ASP A 54 -13.51 16.61 2.71
C ASP A 54 -13.35 18.13 2.48
N ARG A 55 -14.30 18.71 1.79
CA ARG A 55 -14.33 20.16 1.50
C ARG A 55 -14.66 21.04 2.72
N GLN A 56 -15.10 20.43 3.83
CA GLN A 56 -15.37 21.10 5.11
C GLN A 56 -14.12 21.21 5.97
N GLY A 57 -12.97 20.70 5.49
CA GLY A 57 -11.69 20.75 6.19
C GLY A 57 -11.48 19.63 7.22
N ARG A 58 -12.36 18.63 7.26
CA ARG A 58 -12.14 17.44 8.09
C ARG A 58 -11.12 16.54 7.42
N GLN A 59 -10.16 16.07 8.20
CA GLN A 59 -9.12 15.14 7.76
C GLN A 59 -8.89 14.12 8.85
N THR A 60 -8.68 12.88 8.49
CA THR A 60 -8.35 11.82 9.44
C THR A 60 -7.60 10.68 8.75
N CYS A 61 -6.86 9.91 9.53
CA CYS A 61 -6.19 8.71 9.10
C CYS A 61 -6.69 7.53 9.93
N PHE A 62 -7.09 6.44 9.27
CA PHE A 62 -7.39 5.17 9.92
C PHE A 62 -6.26 4.18 9.66
N MET A 63 -5.67 3.70 10.74
CA MET A 63 -4.58 2.74 10.70
C MET A 63 -5.11 1.38 11.14
N GLY A 64 -5.68 0.63 10.20
CA GLY A 64 -6.08 -0.76 10.37
C GLY A 64 -4.87 -1.66 10.21
N ILE A 65 -4.02 -1.68 11.24
CA ILE A 65 -2.75 -2.41 11.26
C ILE A 65 -2.72 -3.36 12.46
N GLY A 66 -2.36 -4.62 12.18
CA GLY A 66 -2.29 -5.67 13.19
C GLY A 66 -1.10 -5.51 14.12
N GLN A 67 -1.19 -6.19 15.25
CA GLN A 67 -0.16 -6.21 16.29
C GLN A 67 0.35 -7.63 16.53
N ALA A 68 1.56 -7.76 17.05
CA ALA A 68 2.16 -9.04 17.42
C ALA A 68 1.33 -9.76 18.48
N ALA A 69 1.28 -11.08 18.40
CA ALA A 69 0.61 -11.94 19.38
C ALA A 69 1.07 -11.66 20.82
N ALA A 70 0.17 -11.84 21.78
CA ALA A 70 0.48 -11.69 23.20
C ALA A 70 1.53 -12.72 23.69
N LYS A 71 1.60 -13.88 23.02
CA LYS A 71 2.62 -14.89 23.25
C LYS A 71 3.42 -15.10 21.97
N LEU A 72 4.71 -14.83 22.04
CA LEU A 72 5.62 -14.97 20.92
C LEU A 72 6.34 -16.31 20.95
N PRO A 73 6.61 -16.92 19.77
CA PRO A 73 7.48 -18.07 19.68
C PRO A 73 8.95 -17.66 19.89
N ASP A 74 9.77 -18.61 20.31
CA ASP A 74 11.23 -18.43 20.32
C ASP A 74 11.79 -18.52 18.89
N PHE A 75 12.62 -17.56 18.52
CA PHE A 75 13.33 -17.53 17.23
C PHE A 75 14.80 -17.89 17.44
N THR A 76 15.30 -18.84 16.65
CA THR A 76 16.70 -19.31 16.71
C THR A 76 17.60 -18.71 15.65
N GLY A 77 17.02 -17.97 14.68
CA GLY A 77 17.74 -17.32 13.58
C GLY A 77 17.88 -15.81 13.76
N ASP A 78 18.55 -15.16 12.82
CA ASP A 78 18.78 -13.72 12.81
C ASP A 78 17.59 -12.91 12.27
N SER A 79 16.58 -13.58 11.70
CA SER A 79 15.39 -12.96 11.12
C SER A 79 14.17 -13.87 11.20
N ILE A 80 12.98 -13.25 11.19
CA ILE A 80 11.72 -13.97 11.09
C ILE A 80 11.55 -14.44 9.64
N PRO A 81 11.15 -15.72 9.41
CA PRO A 81 10.91 -16.24 8.06
C PRO A 81 9.89 -15.41 7.29
N LEU A 82 10.10 -15.25 5.97
CA LEU A 82 9.17 -14.51 5.11
C LEU A 82 7.88 -15.27 4.82
N ARG A 83 7.89 -16.59 4.94
CA ARG A 83 6.75 -17.47 4.64
C ARG A 83 6.49 -18.42 5.79
N GLY A 84 5.29 -18.98 5.79
CA GLY A 84 4.86 -19.96 6.76
C GLY A 84 4.36 -19.37 8.07
N PRO A 85 4.06 -20.26 9.05
CA PRO A 85 3.34 -19.88 10.25
C PRO A 85 4.09 -18.90 11.17
N PHE A 86 5.41 -18.91 11.16
CA PHE A 86 6.18 -17.96 11.98
C PHE A 86 6.09 -16.51 11.46
N SER A 87 5.73 -16.30 10.19
CA SER A 87 5.48 -14.95 9.66
C SER A 87 4.08 -14.43 9.97
N THR A 88 3.14 -15.31 10.38
CA THR A 88 1.74 -14.97 10.67
C THR A 88 1.52 -14.44 12.10
N LEU A 89 2.56 -14.00 12.78
CA LEU A 89 2.52 -13.63 14.20
C LEU A 89 1.83 -12.27 14.50
N THR A 90 1.30 -11.59 13.48
CA THR A 90 0.49 -10.39 13.68
C THR A 90 -0.98 -10.67 13.38
N SER A 91 -1.88 -10.04 14.13
CA SER A 91 -3.29 -10.02 13.79
C SER A 91 -3.53 -9.25 12.48
N ALA A 92 -4.70 -9.42 11.87
CA ALA A 92 -5.09 -8.75 10.62
C ALA A 92 -6.19 -7.73 10.89
N ALA A 93 -6.04 -6.49 10.45
CA ALA A 93 -6.93 -5.40 10.81
C ALA A 93 -7.73 -4.80 9.62
N THR A 94 -7.61 -5.36 8.42
CA THR A 94 -8.31 -4.86 7.23
C THR A 94 -9.81 -4.72 7.45
N VAL A 95 -10.48 -5.75 7.98
CA VAL A 95 -11.95 -5.76 8.16
C VAL A 95 -12.38 -4.77 9.25
N ASP A 96 -11.59 -4.61 10.31
CA ASP A 96 -11.85 -3.62 11.36
C ASP A 96 -11.68 -2.17 10.83
N ALA A 97 -10.75 -1.96 9.88
CA ALA A 97 -10.62 -0.67 9.22
C ALA A 97 -11.84 -0.35 8.34
N TRP A 98 -12.38 -1.32 7.63
CA TRP A 98 -13.62 -1.12 6.86
C TRP A 98 -14.77 -0.68 7.77
N GLU A 99 -14.91 -1.30 8.96
CA GLU A 99 -15.90 -0.89 9.96
C GLU A 99 -15.69 0.54 10.43
N ALA A 100 -14.45 0.89 10.79
CA ALA A 100 -14.12 2.23 11.28
C ALA A 100 -14.40 3.31 10.23
N VAL A 101 -14.04 3.06 8.97
CA VAL A 101 -14.29 3.97 7.84
C VAL A 101 -15.80 4.05 7.52
N HIS A 102 -16.53 2.93 7.57
CA HIS A 102 -17.98 2.92 7.37
C HIS A 102 -18.71 3.75 8.45
N ARG A 103 -18.34 3.57 9.71
CA ARG A 103 -18.88 4.35 10.82
C ARG A 103 -18.61 5.84 10.65
N TYR A 104 -17.37 6.22 10.27
CA TYR A 104 -17.02 7.61 9.98
C TYR A 104 -17.85 8.18 8.84
N SER A 105 -18.05 7.42 7.77
CA SER A 105 -18.90 7.81 6.63
C SER A 105 -20.34 8.09 7.07
N THR A 106 -20.91 7.21 7.88
CA THR A 106 -22.27 7.38 8.40
C THR A 106 -22.39 8.60 9.31
N GLU A 107 -21.43 8.80 10.19
CA GLU A 107 -21.45 9.86 11.20
C GLU A 107 -21.18 11.25 10.61
N TYR A 108 -20.21 11.36 9.69
CA TYR A 108 -19.72 12.67 9.22
C TYR A 108 -20.01 12.97 7.76
N TRP A 109 -20.23 11.95 6.92
CA TRP A 109 -20.37 12.10 5.48
C TRP A 109 -21.78 11.77 4.96
N GLY A 110 -22.69 11.37 5.86
CA GLY A 110 -24.06 11.04 5.52
C GLY A 110 -24.20 9.74 4.74
N GLY A 111 -23.25 8.83 4.90
CA GLY A 111 -23.31 7.47 4.33
C GLY A 111 -24.56 6.73 4.80
N LYS A 112 -25.22 6.03 3.89
CA LYS A 112 -26.51 5.35 4.12
C LYS A 112 -26.50 3.88 3.68
N GLN A 113 -25.45 3.43 2.99
CA GLN A 113 -25.36 2.05 2.54
C GLN A 113 -25.17 1.13 3.74
N VAL A 114 -25.90 0.03 3.77
CA VAL A 114 -25.72 -1.00 4.78
C VAL A 114 -24.37 -1.68 4.55
N PHE A 115 -23.60 -1.92 5.61
CA PHE A 115 -22.26 -2.47 5.49
C PHE A 115 -22.21 -3.78 4.67
N GLY A 116 -23.18 -4.70 4.92
CA GLY A 116 -23.26 -5.97 4.19
C GLY A 116 -23.51 -5.80 2.68
N ASP A 117 -24.19 -4.72 2.27
CA ASP A 117 -24.44 -4.43 0.85
C ASP A 117 -23.17 -4.00 0.12
N LEU A 118 -22.20 -3.39 0.83
CA LEU A 118 -20.90 -3.00 0.29
C LEU A 118 -20.00 -4.20 -0.01
N LEU A 119 -20.33 -5.40 0.47
CA LEU A 119 -19.56 -6.64 0.24
C LEU A 119 -20.14 -7.51 -0.90
N GLN A 120 -21.28 -7.14 -1.49
CA GLN A 120 -22.00 -8.00 -2.42
C GLN A 120 -21.21 -8.30 -3.71
N ASP A 121 -20.49 -7.33 -4.26
CA ASP A 121 -19.64 -7.55 -5.44
C ASP A 121 -18.50 -8.53 -5.13
N ALA A 122 -17.86 -8.39 -3.96
CA ALA A 122 -16.84 -9.32 -3.48
C ALA A 122 -17.38 -10.75 -3.34
N ILE A 123 -18.55 -10.91 -2.69
CA ILE A 123 -19.23 -12.19 -2.53
C ILE A 123 -19.56 -12.79 -3.89
N HIS A 124 -20.13 -11.99 -4.80
CA HIS A 124 -20.45 -12.42 -6.16
C HIS A 124 -19.22 -12.96 -6.89
N HIS A 125 -18.13 -12.19 -6.94
CA HIS A 125 -16.90 -12.62 -7.63
C HIS A 125 -16.24 -13.83 -6.98
N ALA A 126 -16.30 -13.95 -5.66
CA ALA A 126 -15.78 -15.13 -4.97
C ALA A 126 -16.56 -16.40 -5.31
N HIS A 127 -17.90 -16.33 -5.44
CA HIS A 127 -18.75 -17.45 -5.81
C HIS A 127 -18.72 -17.78 -7.30
N GLN A 128 -18.99 -16.78 -8.16
CA GLN A 128 -19.12 -17.00 -9.60
C GLN A 128 -17.77 -17.16 -10.28
N GLY A 129 -16.73 -16.61 -9.65
CA GLY A 129 -15.38 -16.54 -10.18
C GLY A 129 -15.17 -15.33 -11.09
N PHE A 130 -13.90 -15.10 -11.36
CA PHE A 130 -13.43 -14.03 -12.23
C PHE A 130 -12.21 -14.52 -13.03
N PRO A 131 -11.91 -13.91 -14.18
CA PRO A 131 -10.71 -14.26 -14.94
C PRO A 131 -9.46 -13.81 -14.18
N VAL A 132 -8.51 -14.74 -14.00
CA VAL A 132 -7.19 -14.45 -13.40
C VAL A 132 -6.52 -13.32 -14.18
N SER A 133 -6.07 -12.27 -13.49
CA SER A 133 -5.36 -11.15 -14.09
C SER A 133 -3.93 -11.54 -14.52
N ARG A 134 -3.37 -10.80 -15.48
CA ARG A 134 -1.96 -10.98 -15.88
C ARG A 134 -1.02 -10.76 -14.68
N SER A 135 -1.32 -9.78 -13.85
CA SER A 135 -0.56 -9.51 -12.62
C SER A 135 -0.57 -10.71 -11.68
N GLN A 136 -1.75 -11.30 -11.40
CA GLN A 136 -1.86 -12.49 -10.55
C GLN A 136 -1.05 -13.67 -11.13
N GLY A 137 -1.19 -13.94 -12.44
CA GLY A 137 -0.44 -15.00 -13.10
C GLY A 137 1.07 -14.78 -13.06
N PHE A 138 1.54 -13.57 -13.31
CA PHE A 138 2.96 -13.22 -13.24
C PHE A 138 3.56 -13.48 -11.84
N TRP A 139 2.91 -12.98 -10.79
CA TRP A 139 3.40 -13.15 -9.43
C TRP A 139 3.27 -14.58 -8.91
N LEU A 140 2.26 -15.33 -9.39
CA LEU A 140 2.13 -16.74 -9.03
C LEU A 140 3.23 -17.59 -9.69
N ASP A 141 3.50 -17.36 -10.97
CA ASP A 141 4.59 -18.06 -11.67
C ASP A 141 5.96 -17.77 -11.05
N MET A 142 6.21 -16.53 -10.67
CA MET A 142 7.46 -16.12 -10.01
C MET A 142 7.67 -16.80 -8.63
N ARG A 143 6.59 -17.15 -7.93
CA ARG A 143 6.63 -17.68 -6.54
C ARG A 143 6.18 -19.12 -6.39
N LYS A 144 5.75 -19.78 -7.44
CA LYS A 144 5.14 -21.12 -7.40
C LYS A 144 5.95 -22.14 -6.61
N ASP A 145 7.27 -22.16 -6.78
CA ASP A 145 8.13 -23.15 -6.13
C ASP A 145 8.17 -22.98 -4.61
N VAL A 146 8.27 -21.75 -4.13
CA VAL A 146 8.28 -21.43 -2.69
C VAL A 146 6.88 -21.60 -2.07
N LEU A 147 5.82 -21.27 -2.79
CA LEU A 147 4.45 -21.37 -2.32
C LEU A 147 3.90 -22.80 -2.37
N ALA A 148 4.49 -23.66 -3.20
CA ALA A 148 4.16 -25.09 -3.26
C ALA A 148 4.54 -25.88 -1.99
N GLU A 149 5.26 -25.26 -1.05
CA GLU A 149 5.51 -25.86 0.27
C GLU A 149 4.25 -25.86 1.17
N TRP A 150 3.23 -25.07 0.83
CA TRP A 150 2.02 -24.87 1.67
C TRP A 150 0.80 -25.54 1.07
N PRO A 151 0.33 -26.70 1.60
CA PRO A 151 -0.78 -27.47 1.01
C PRO A 151 -2.09 -26.66 0.87
N GLY A 152 -2.43 -25.82 1.83
CA GLY A 152 -3.62 -24.97 1.76
C GLY A 152 -3.54 -23.96 0.61
N PHE A 153 -2.34 -23.46 0.31
CA PHE A 153 -2.10 -22.57 -0.81
C PHE A 153 -2.28 -23.28 -2.15
N ILE A 154 -1.67 -24.48 -2.30
CA ILE A 154 -1.83 -25.30 -3.52
C ILE A 154 -3.30 -25.62 -3.77
N ASN A 155 -4.03 -26.04 -2.73
CA ASN A 155 -5.44 -26.41 -2.85
C ASN A 155 -6.31 -25.25 -3.34
N LEU A 156 -5.95 -24.00 -3.02
CA LEU A 156 -6.72 -22.83 -3.41
C LEU A 156 -6.26 -22.23 -4.75
N PHE A 157 -4.96 -22.04 -4.95
CA PHE A 157 -4.41 -21.25 -6.05
C PHE A 157 -3.84 -22.06 -7.22
N PHE A 158 -3.94 -23.39 -7.16
CA PHE A 158 -3.50 -24.27 -8.24
C PHE A 158 -4.68 -25.08 -8.79
N ASN A 159 -4.68 -25.30 -10.09
CA ASN A 159 -5.63 -26.15 -10.79
C ASN A 159 -4.88 -27.38 -11.34
N ASN A 160 -5.28 -28.58 -10.92
CA ASN A 160 -4.60 -29.84 -11.32
C ASN A 160 -3.05 -29.80 -11.13
N GLY A 161 -2.60 -29.20 -10.03
CA GLY A 161 -1.17 -29.11 -9.70
C GLY A 161 -0.39 -28.04 -10.49
N GLN A 162 -1.06 -27.19 -11.25
CA GLN A 162 -0.48 -26.05 -11.96
C GLN A 162 -1.09 -24.73 -11.46
N PRO A 163 -0.34 -23.63 -11.41
CA PRO A 163 -0.88 -22.31 -11.17
C PRO A 163 -2.00 -21.98 -12.15
N PHE A 164 -3.06 -21.30 -11.67
CA PHE A 164 -4.07 -20.74 -12.58
C PHE A 164 -3.42 -19.77 -13.58
N ALA A 165 -3.67 -19.96 -14.86
CA ALA A 165 -3.18 -19.09 -15.92
C ALA A 165 -4.04 -17.83 -16.08
N PRO A 166 -3.46 -16.70 -16.58
CA PRO A 166 -4.24 -15.51 -16.91
C PRO A 166 -5.43 -15.83 -17.83
N GLY A 167 -6.62 -15.32 -17.46
CA GLY A 167 -7.88 -15.56 -18.16
C GLY A 167 -8.65 -16.80 -17.71
N GLU A 168 -8.06 -17.76 -16.98
CA GLU A 168 -8.81 -18.85 -16.36
C GLU A 168 -9.75 -18.33 -15.28
N ILE A 169 -10.91 -18.99 -15.12
CA ILE A 169 -11.88 -18.58 -14.11
C ILE A 169 -11.47 -19.13 -12.75
N PHE A 170 -11.15 -18.23 -11.84
CA PHE A 170 -10.79 -18.53 -10.46
C PHE A 170 -11.97 -18.30 -9.51
N ARG A 171 -12.27 -19.26 -8.66
CA ARG A 171 -13.35 -19.22 -7.67
C ARG A 171 -12.80 -19.44 -6.26
N GLN A 172 -13.42 -18.79 -5.28
CA GLN A 172 -13.02 -18.85 -3.87
C GLN A 172 -14.26 -19.08 -2.98
N PRO A 173 -14.90 -20.25 -3.05
CA PRO A 173 -16.17 -20.49 -2.34
C PRO A 173 -16.03 -20.42 -0.81
N GLU A 174 -14.90 -20.79 -0.24
CA GLU A 174 -14.61 -20.68 1.18
C GLU A 174 -14.52 -19.20 1.61
N LEU A 175 -13.84 -18.36 0.81
CA LEU A 175 -13.75 -16.93 1.03
C LEU A 175 -15.13 -16.25 0.89
N ALA A 176 -15.94 -16.70 -0.07
CA ALA A 176 -17.30 -16.21 -0.23
C ALA A 176 -18.13 -16.43 1.06
N ARG A 177 -18.09 -17.65 1.64
CA ARG A 177 -18.77 -17.93 2.92
C ARG A 177 -18.26 -17.04 4.07
N SER A 178 -16.96 -16.76 4.12
CA SER A 178 -16.39 -15.86 5.13
C SER A 178 -16.87 -14.42 4.94
N LEU A 179 -16.99 -13.95 3.70
CA LEU A 179 -17.54 -12.62 3.38
C LEU A 179 -19.06 -12.54 3.67
N GLU A 180 -19.83 -13.60 3.41
CA GLU A 180 -21.25 -13.70 3.75
C GLU A 180 -21.47 -13.65 5.27
N ASP A 181 -20.60 -14.31 6.03
CA ASP A 181 -20.63 -14.25 7.51
C ASP A 181 -20.42 -12.81 7.99
N ILE A 182 -19.41 -12.12 7.45
CA ILE A 182 -19.13 -10.71 7.77
C ILE A 182 -20.31 -9.81 7.34
N ALA A 183 -20.88 -10.02 6.16
CA ALA A 183 -22.01 -9.24 5.66
C ALA A 183 -23.26 -9.40 6.52
N SER A 184 -23.51 -10.61 7.03
CA SER A 184 -24.72 -10.94 7.80
C SER A 184 -24.61 -10.61 9.29
N HIS A 185 -23.43 -10.77 9.89
CA HIS A 185 -23.21 -10.60 11.33
C HIS A 185 -22.38 -9.35 11.68
N GLY A 186 -21.99 -8.57 10.68
CA GLY A 186 -21.17 -7.37 10.82
C GLY A 186 -19.67 -7.65 10.90
N PRO A 187 -18.83 -6.60 10.73
CA PRO A 187 -17.36 -6.72 10.65
C PRO A 187 -16.71 -7.35 11.89
N ARG A 188 -17.31 -7.17 13.07
CA ARG A 188 -16.78 -7.77 14.30
C ARG A 188 -16.84 -9.30 14.32
N SER A 189 -17.63 -9.94 13.46
CA SER A 189 -17.67 -11.40 13.33
C SER A 189 -16.32 -12.01 12.91
N PHE A 190 -15.48 -11.23 12.20
CA PHE A 190 -14.09 -11.61 11.87
C PHE A 190 -13.18 -11.73 13.11
N TYR A 191 -13.49 -11.02 14.18
CA TYR A 191 -12.69 -10.91 15.41
C TYR A 191 -13.32 -11.58 16.62
N GLN A 192 -14.63 -11.84 16.56
CA GLN A 192 -15.41 -12.43 17.65
C GLN A 192 -16.54 -13.30 17.07
N GLY A 193 -16.88 -14.40 17.74
CA GLY A 193 -17.93 -15.30 17.29
C GLY A 193 -17.42 -16.48 16.46
N THR A 194 -18.30 -17.06 15.63
CA THR A 194 -18.04 -18.34 14.93
C THR A 194 -16.93 -18.22 13.88
N LEU A 195 -16.94 -17.17 13.07
CA LEU A 195 -15.89 -16.97 12.05
C LEU A 195 -14.52 -16.76 12.71
N ALA A 196 -14.46 -15.95 13.78
CA ALA A 196 -13.22 -15.73 14.54
C ALA A 196 -12.67 -17.04 15.16
N GLN A 197 -13.55 -17.93 15.64
CA GLN A 197 -13.15 -19.25 16.14
C GLN A 197 -12.51 -20.09 15.04
N ARG A 198 -13.16 -20.16 13.86
CA ARG A 198 -12.61 -20.86 12.69
C ARG A 198 -11.26 -20.30 12.25
N ILE A 199 -11.12 -18.96 12.24
CA ILE A 199 -9.85 -18.30 11.94
C ILE A 199 -8.78 -18.70 12.98
N ALA A 200 -9.07 -18.56 14.27
CA ALA A 200 -8.13 -18.90 15.33
C ALA A 200 -7.72 -20.38 15.32
N GLU A 201 -8.66 -21.31 15.07
CA GLU A 201 -8.40 -22.74 14.94
C GLU A 201 -7.54 -23.05 13.71
N GLY A 202 -7.82 -22.43 12.57
CA GLY A 202 -7.04 -22.58 11.34
C GLY A 202 -5.61 -22.05 11.50
N LEU A 203 -5.44 -20.89 12.12
CA LEU A 203 -4.12 -20.32 12.44
C LEU A 203 -3.34 -21.22 13.39
N ARG A 204 -3.98 -21.71 14.46
CA ARG A 204 -3.37 -22.63 15.42
C ARG A 204 -2.95 -23.94 14.74
N ALA A 205 -3.81 -24.50 13.88
CA ALA A 205 -3.51 -25.74 13.13
C ALA A 205 -2.33 -25.55 12.16
N ALA A 206 -2.16 -24.35 11.60
CA ALA A 206 -1.00 -23.99 10.79
C ALA A 206 0.27 -23.73 11.62
N GLY A 207 0.18 -23.60 12.96
CA GLY A 207 1.33 -23.28 13.83
C GLY A 207 1.55 -21.78 14.07
N SER A 208 0.58 -20.93 13.76
CA SER A 208 0.60 -19.50 14.11
C SER A 208 0.46 -19.28 15.62
N PRO A 209 1.13 -18.29 16.20
CA PRO A 209 0.95 -17.93 17.61
C PRO A 209 -0.32 -17.11 17.89
N ILE A 210 -1.02 -16.61 16.87
CA ILE A 210 -2.23 -15.79 17.01
C ILE A 210 -3.37 -16.62 17.63
N THR A 211 -3.99 -16.04 18.66
CA THR A 211 -5.12 -16.62 19.40
C THR A 211 -6.42 -15.87 19.14
N LEU A 212 -7.54 -16.43 19.56
CA LEU A 212 -8.84 -15.75 19.54
C LEU A 212 -8.81 -14.44 20.37
N ALA A 213 -8.04 -14.40 21.45
CA ALA A 213 -7.89 -13.19 22.25
C ALA A 213 -7.12 -12.08 21.50
N ASP A 214 -6.10 -12.44 20.73
CA ASP A 214 -5.36 -11.49 19.89
C ASP A 214 -6.26 -10.93 18.77
N LEU A 215 -7.08 -11.78 18.15
CA LEU A 215 -8.09 -11.34 17.19
C LEU A 215 -9.08 -10.38 17.86
N ALA A 216 -9.67 -10.76 18.98
CA ALA A 216 -10.64 -9.95 19.71
C ALA A 216 -10.09 -8.58 20.16
N ALA A 217 -8.76 -8.49 20.42
CA ALA A 217 -8.08 -7.27 20.81
C ALA A 217 -7.75 -6.32 19.64
N THR A 218 -7.84 -6.80 18.38
CA THR A 218 -7.50 -6.00 17.20
C THR A 218 -8.44 -4.81 17.04
N ARG A 219 -7.87 -3.61 16.91
CA ARG A 219 -8.59 -2.34 16.69
C ARG A 219 -7.84 -1.43 15.73
N THR A 220 -8.60 -0.80 14.86
CA THR A 220 -8.13 0.29 14.01
C THR A 220 -7.96 1.55 14.83
N MET A 221 -6.84 2.20 14.66
CA MET A 221 -6.58 3.50 15.28
C MET A 221 -7.05 4.62 14.34
N GLN A 222 -7.78 5.58 14.89
CA GLN A 222 -8.07 6.84 14.22
C GLN A 222 -7.07 7.89 14.74
N VAL A 223 -6.30 8.47 13.83
CA VAL A 223 -5.20 9.38 14.16
C VAL A 223 -5.15 10.56 13.19
N GLU A 224 -4.48 11.63 13.58
CA GLU A 224 -4.19 12.75 12.69
C GLU A 224 -3.12 12.34 11.66
N PRO A 225 -3.30 12.67 10.36
CA PRO A 225 -2.25 12.47 9.38
C PRO A 225 -1.06 13.39 9.63
N SER A 226 0.15 12.91 9.35
CA SER A 226 1.33 13.76 9.21
C SER A 226 1.20 14.65 7.98
N ARG A 227 1.78 15.87 8.03
CA ARG A 227 1.59 16.86 6.98
C ARG A 227 2.87 17.62 6.64
N LEU A 228 2.95 18.08 5.39
CA LEU A 228 4.02 18.93 4.88
C LEU A 228 3.49 19.88 3.81
N SER A 229 3.87 21.14 3.88
CA SER A 229 3.60 22.10 2.79
C SER A 229 4.57 21.89 1.63
N TYR A 230 4.05 21.79 0.42
CA TYR A 230 4.84 21.64 -0.82
C TYR A 230 4.20 22.39 -1.99
N ARG A 231 4.87 23.40 -2.55
CA ARG A 231 4.41 24.17 -3.73
C ARG A 231 2.95 24.67 -3.63
N GLY A 232 2.53 25.16 -2.47
CA GLY A 232 1.17 25.65 -2.25
C GLY A 232 0.11 24.56 -2.00
N LEU A 233 0.53 23.32 -1.91
CA LEU A 233 -0.30 22.20 -1.44
C LEU A 233 0.15 21.79 -0.03
N GLU A 234 -0.79 21.21 0.75
CA GLU A 234 -0.48 20.49 1.98
C GLU A 234 -0.57 19.00 1.70
N LEU A 235 0.56 18.30 1.75
CA LEU A 235 0.64 16.85 1.57
C LEU A 235 0.34 16.15 2.88
N LEU A 236 -0.56 15.18 2.85
CA LEU A 236 -0.93 14.33 3.98
C LEU A 236 -0.39 12.92 3.76
N ALA A 237 0.14 12.32 4.82
CA ALA A 237 0.60 10.94 4.86
C ALA A 237 0.29 10.31 6.22
N PRO A 238 0.16 8.97 6.32
CA PRO A 238 -0.06 8.33 7.61
C PRO A 238 1.17 8.49 8.51
N PRO A 239 0.95 8.61 9.85
CA PRO A 239 2.05 8.73 10.81
C PRO A 239 2.77 7.39 11.05
N PRO A 240 3.84 7.35 11.86
CA PRO A 240 4.46 6.09 12.31
C PRO A 240 3.42 5.14 12.95
N PRO A 241 3.61 3.82 12.80
CA PRO A 241 4.81 3.12 12.30
C PRO A 241 4.88 3.00 10.77
N THR A 242 4.13 3.81 10.00
CA THR A 242 4.22 3.78 8.55
C THR A 242 5.37 4.62 8.01
N GLN A 243 5.80 4.33 6.78
CA GLN A 243 6.82 5.13 6.09
C GLN A 243 6.27 6.42 5.45
N GLY A 244 5.06 6.84 5.77
CA GLY A 244 4.45 8.05 5.22
C GLY A 244 5.33 9.28 5.35
N ILE A 245 5.97 9.44 6.49
CA ILE A 245 6.92 10.53 6.75
C ILE A 245 8.14 10.52 5.83
N SER A 246 8.53 9.38 5.28
CA SER A 246 9.64 9.32 4.30
C SER A 246 9.26 10.03 3.01
N THR A 247 8.04 9.85 2.51
CA THR A 247 7.54 10.61 1.34
C THR A 247 7.52 12.11 1.63
N LEU A 248 6.99 12.52 2.78
CA LEU A 248 6.96 13.92 3.16
C LEU A 248 8.38 14.51 3.26
N ALA A 249 9.34 13.77 3.84
CA ALA A 249 10.73 14.21 3.93
C ALA A 249 11.38 14.37 2.55
N ILE A 250 11.16 13.44 1.61
CA ILE A 250 11.66 13.54 0.24
C ILE A 250 11.12 14.83 -0.42
N MET A 251 9.80 15.05 -0.35
CA MET A 251 9.19 16.26 -0.92
C MET A 251 9.70 17.53 -0.24
N GLY A 252 9.85 17.52 1.09
CA GLY A 252 10.40 18.65 1.84
C GLY A 252 11.87 18.96 1.50
N ILE A 253 12.66 17.96 1.13
CA ILE A 253 14.02 18.17 0.61
C ILE A 253 13.95 18.77 -0.80
N LEU A 254 13.12 18.19 -1.68
CA LEU A 254 12.98 18.64 -3.07
C LEU A 254 12.44 20.05 -3.21
N GLN A 255 11.68 20.56 -2.26
CA GLN A 255 11.18 21.94 -2.31
C GLN A 255 12.29 23.02 -2.29
N HIS A 256 13.52 22.66 -1.91
CA HIS A 256 14.68 23.56 -1.93
C HIS A 256 15.34 23.65 -3.33
N PHE A 257 14.86 22.92 -4.32
CA PHE A 257 15.35 22.93 -5.70
C PHE A 257 14.27 23.49 -6.64
N ASP A 258 14.69 24.23 -7.65
CA ASP A 258 13.78 24.66 -8.74
C ASP A 258 13.68 23.54 -9.78
N LEU A 259 12.78 22.59 -9.54
CA LEU A 259 12.55 21.48 -10.47
C LEU A 259 11.88 21.95 -11.76
N SER A 260 11.11 23.04 -11.73
CA SER A 260 10.40 23.57 -12.91
C SER A 260 11.36 24.07 -14.00
N ALA A 261 12.59 24.39 -13.64
CA ALA A 261 13.65 24.75 -14.59
C ALA A 261 14.27 23.53 -15.32
N LEU A 262 13.95 22.32 -14.89
CA LEU A 262 14.50 21.08 -15.45
C LEU A 262 13.49 20.41 -16.39
N THR A 263 13.98 19.63 -17.34
CA THR A 263 13.12 18.80 -18.17
C THR A 263 12.63 17.58 -17.37
N PRO A 264 11.31 17.30 -17.34
CA PRO A 264 10.78 16.09 -16.68
C PRO A 264 11.45 14.82 -17.19
N GLY A 265 11.93 13.98 -16.24
CA GLY A 265 12.62 12.74 -16.57
C GLY A 265 14.05 12.90 -17.08
N SER A 266 14.61 14.12 -17.13
CA SER A 266 16.05 14.32 -17.42
C SER A 266 16.93 13.68 -16.33
N ALA A 267 18.19 13.42 -16.68
CA ALA A 267 19.16 12.89 -15.72
C ALA A 267 19.29 13.76 -14.46
N GLN A 268 19.23 15.09 -14.61
CA GLN A 268 19.29 16.01 -13.48
C GLN A 268 18.05 15.91 -12.58
N HIS A 269 16.83 15.85 -13.16
CA HIS A 269 15.62 15.62 -12.38
C HIS A 269 15.67 14.29 -11.61
N LEU A 270 16.00 13.20 -12.30
CA LEU A 270 16.13 11.86 -11.70
C LEU A 270 17.20 11.85 -10.59
N HIS A 271 18.37 12.45 -10.85
CA HIS A 271 19.46 12.54 -9.86
C HIS A 271 19.00 13.24 -8.57
N LEU A 272 18.36 14.42 -8.68
CA LEU A 272 17.88 15.15 -7.49
C LEU A 272 16.84 14.35 -6.69
N VAL A 273 15.90 13.67 -7.37
CA VAL A 273 14.91 12.83 -6.68
C VAL A 273 15.59 11.63 -6.00
N VAL A 274 16.51 10.93 -6.68
CA VAL A 274 17.29 9.83 -6.09
C VAL A 274 18.09 10.27 -4.88
N GLU A 275 18.77 11.41 -4.96
CA GLU A 275 19.57 11.94 -3.85
C GLU A 275 18.68 12.36 -2.67
N ALA A 276 17.51 12.96 -2.94
CA ALA A 276 16.52 13.28 -1.89
C ALA A 276 15.99 12.02 -1.20
N VAL A 277 15.76 10.93 -1.95
CA VAL A 277 15.43 9.61 -1.39
C VAL A 277 16.53 9.14 -0.44
N LYS A 278 17.79 9.16 -0.86
CA LYS A 278 18.93 8.76 -0.03
C LYS A 278 18.98 9.53 1.28
N GLN A 279 18.83 10.86 1.23
CA GLN A 279 18.83 11.70 2.42
C GLN A 279 17.64 11.40 3.36
N ALA A 280 16.42 11.23 2.83
CA ALA A 280 15.25 10.91 3.63
C ALA A 280 15.35 9.53 4.29
N PHE A 281 15.93 8.56 3.61
CA PHE A 281 16.06 7.18 4.10
C PHE A 281 17.07 7.01 5.24
N LEU A 282 17.94 7.99 5.50
CA LEU A 282 18.83 7.96 6.66
C LEU A 282 18.09 7.92 8.02
N THR A 283 16.81 8.30 8.04
CA THR A 283 15.96 8.21 9.24
C THR A 283 14.96 7.08 9.22
N ARG A 284 14.80 6.41 8.09
CA ARG A 284 13.74 5.42 7.87
C ARG A 284 13.79 4.25 8.85
N ASP A 285 14.97 3.75 9.21
CA ASP A 285 15.14 2.63 10.13
C ASP A 285 14.76 2.98 11.59
N ARG A 286 14.56 4.26 11.88
CA ARG A 286 14.09 4.74 13.19
C ARG A 286 12.56 4.79 13.29
N ILE A 287 11.84 4.64 12.18
CA ILE A 287 10.37 4.59 12.16
C ILE A 287 9.92 3.29 12.83
N ALA A 288 9.11 3.41 13.87
CA ALA A 288 8.63 2.29 14.68
C ALA A 288 7.28 2.60 15.32
N ASP A 289 6.72 1.64 16.04
CA ASP A 289 5.49 1.81 16.82
C ASP A 289 5.68 2.90 17.89
N PRO A 290 4.89 3.99 17.86
CA PRO A 290 5.01 5.10 18.83
C PRO A 290 4.69 4.69 20.27
N ASP A 291 3.97 3.59 20.48
CA ASP A 291 3.70 3.07 21.82
C ASP A 291 4.95 2.41 22.45
N PHE A 292 5.98 2.12 21.65
CA PHE A 292 7.20 1.40 22.08
C PHE A 292 8.51 2.18 21.83
N ALA A 293 8.49 3.20 20.98
CA ALA A 293 9.68 4.00 20.68
C ALA A 293 9.29 5.44 20.33
N ASP A 294 10.08 6.40 20.81
CA ASP A 294 9.87 7.82 20.48
C ASP A 294 9.96 8.08 18.97
N GLN A 295 8.99 8.80 18.45
CA GLN A 295 8.84 9.13 17.03
C GLN A 295 8.78 10.65 16.84
N PRO A 296 9.91 11.36 16.83
CA PRO A 296 9.95 12.82 16.75
C PRO A 296 9.67 13.33 15.32
N VAL A 297 8.46 13.08 14.81
CA VAL A 297 8.04 13.40 13.43
C VAL A 297 8.22 14.88 13.10
N GLN A 298 7.88 15.77 14.05
CA GLN A 298 8.04 17.22 13.84
C GLN A 298 9.51 17.63 13.68
N GLU A 299 10.42 16.99 14.41
CA GLU A 299 11.87 17.20 14.22
C GLU A 299 12.31 16.67 12.86
N TRP A 300 11.86 15.46 12.48
CA TRP A 300 12.25 14.85 11.20
C TRP A 300 11.77 15.64 9.98
N LEU A 301 10.63 16.33 10.10
CA LEU A 301 10.05 17.18 9.05
C LEU A 301 10.30 18.67 9.27
N SER A 302 11.17 19.04 10.21
CA SER A 302 11.48 20.46 10.46
C SER A 302 12.18 21.11 9.26
N ALA A 303 11.85 22.36 8.98
CA ALA A 303 12.44 23.12 7.86
C ALA A 303 13.97 23.14 7.91
N GLU A 304 14.56 23.27 9.11
CA GLU A 304 16.01 23.27 9.30
C GLU A 304 16.63 21.93 8.90
N ARG A 305 16.04 20.81 9.30
CA ARG A 305 16.53 19.47 8.96
C ARG A 305 16.42 19.21 7.46
N LEU A 306 15.27 19.51 6.86
CA LEU A 306 15.03 19.34 5.42
C LEU A 306 15.98 20.20 4.58
N GLN A 307 16.22 21.47 4.98
CA GLN A 307 17.19 22.34 4.32
C GLN A 307 18.63 21.81 4.45
N ARG A 308 18.99 21.27 5.61
CA ARG A 308 20.32 20.66 5.82
C ARG A 308 20.51 19.45 4.92
N ALA A 309 19.50 18.59 4.82
CA ALA A 309 19.50 17.45 3.91
C ALA A 309 19.60 17.87 2.44
N ALA A 310 18.88 18.92 2.03
CA ALA A 310 18.97 19.47 0.67
C ALA A 310 20.37 19.99 0.36
N LYS A 311 21.01 20.73 1.30
CA LYS A 311 22.40 21.21 1.15
C LYS A 311 23.44 20.09 1.07
N ALA A 312 23.13 18.90 1.58
CA ALA A 312 24.03 17.74 1.48
C ALA A 312 23.99 17.05 0.11
N ILE A 313 23.01 17.37 -0.72
CA ILE A 313 22.92 16.85 -2.10
C ILE A 313 23.94 17.57 -2.99
N ASN A 314 24.81 16.79 -3.62
CA ASN A 314 25.72 17.30 -4.63
C ASN A 314 25.09 17.12 -6.03
N PRO A 315 24.84 18.21 -6.79
CA PRO A 315 24.20 18.13 -8.11
C PRO A 315 25.04 17.43 -9.19
N ASP A 316 26.35 17.29 -8.96
CA ASP A 316 27.31 16.74 -9.93
C ASP A 316 27.86 15.37 -9.53
N ARG A 317 27.45 14.83 -8.39
CA ARG A 317 27.97 13.55 -7.90
C ARG A 317 26.97 12.82 -7.01
N ALA A 318 26.69 11.56 -7.34
CA ALA A 318 25.85 10.70 -6.54
C ALA A 318 26.51 10.33 -5.20
N LEU A 319 25.72 10.35 -4.12
CA LEU A 319 26.10 9.78 -2.83
C LEU A 319 26.17 8.24 -2.98
N ALA A 320 27.21 7.62 -2.40
CA ALA A 320 27.25 6.17 -2.27
C ALA A 320 26.03 5.67 -1.48
N TRP A 321 25.46 4.56 -1.92
CA TRP A 321 24.24 4.01 -1.31
C TRP A 321 24.52 2.64 -0.68
N PRO A 322 24.81 2.57 0.61
CA PRO A 322 25.00 1.31 1.33
C PRO A 322 23.81 1.06 2.28
N HIS A 323 22.55 1.05 1.80
CA HIS A 323 21.42 0.89 2.73
C HIS A 323 20.75 -0.46 2.55
N PRO A 324 20.53 -1.27 3.63
CA PRO A 324 19.78 -2.51 3.53
C PRO A 324 18.33 -2.21 3.17
N TYR A 325 17.85 -2.86 2.11
CA TYR A 325 16.53 -2.67 1.55
C TYR A 325 15.62 -3.85 1.91
N ARG A 326 14.37 -3.57 2.29
CA ARG A 326 13.34 -4.60 2.53
C ARG A 326 12.33 -4.56 1.39
N THR A 327 11.95 -5.71 0.88
CA THR A 327 10.95 -5.86 -0.18
C THR A 327 9.58 -6.17 0.41
N GLY A 328 8.52 -5.75 -0.22
CA GLY A 328 7.12 -6.04 0.12
C GLY A 328 6.21 -5.53 -0.99
N ASP A 329 4.92 -5.91 -1.00
CA ASP A 329 3.98 -5.44 -2.01
C ASP A 329 2.61 -5.06 -1.44
N THR A 330 1.79 -4.34 -2.22
CA THR A 330 0.61 -3.64 -1.72
C THR A 330 -0.32 -3.28 -2.88
N VAL A 331 -1.56 -2.90 -2.60
CA VAL A 331 -2.45 -2.28 -3.59
C VAL A 331 -2.87 -0.89 -3.13
N PHE A 332 -2.95 0.05 -4.08
CA PHE A 332 -3.53 1.37 -3.91
C PHE A 332 -4.89 1.46 -4.60
N PHE A 333 -5.85 2.09 -3.95
CA PHE A 333 -7.09 2.53 -4.56
C PHE A 333 -7.59 3.82 -3.90
N GLY A 334 -8.38 4.59 -4.64
CA GLY A 334 -8.89 5.86 -4.18
C GLY A 334 -10.25 6.21 -4.77
N ALA A 335 -10.99 7.06 -4.08
CA ALA A 335 -12.30 7.53 -4.48
C ALA A 335 -12.49 9.01 -4.13
N THR A 336 -13.28 9.72 -4.95
CA THR A 336 -13.87 11.01 -4.60
C THR A 336 -15.31 11.06 -5.09
N ASP A 337 -16.22 11.58 -4.28
CA ASP A 337 -17.63 11.73 -4.62
C ASP A 337 -18.00 13.15 -5.08
N ALA A 338 -19.27 13.36 -5.41
CA ALA A 338 -19.77 14.65 -5.87
C ALA A 338 -19.72 15.75 -4.79
N SER A 339 -19.73 15.38 -3.51
CA SER A 339 -19.60 16.29 -2.37
C SER A 339 -18.14 16.71 -2.13
N GLY A 340 -17.17 16.05 -2.83
CA GLY A 340 -15.75 16.25 -2.67
C GLY A 340 -15.16 15.59 -1.43
N GLN A 341 -15.87 14.63 -0.86
CA GLN A 341 -15.34 13.68 0.10
C GLN A 341 -14.36 12.78 -0.63
N SER A 342 -13.20 12.56 -0.08
CA SER A 342 -12.08 11.94 -0.78
C SER A 342 -11.36 10.93 0.11
N VAL A 343 -11.01 9.78 -0.47
CA VAL A 343 -10.35 8.66 0.20
C VAL A 343 -9.13 8.24 -0.59
N SER A 344 -8.01 8.10 0.11
CA SER A 344 -6.79 7.45 -0.37
C SER A 344 -6.48 6.27 0.55
N THR A 345 -6.28 5.09 -0.01
CA THR A 345 -6.06 3.89 0.82
C THR A 345 -5.10 2.91 0.18
N LEU A 346 -4.35 2.23 1.05
CA LEU A 346 -3.57 1.05 0.69
C LEU A 346 -3.99 -0.14 1.55
N GLN A 347 -4.06 -1.31 0.92
CA GLN A 347 -4.38 -2.59 1.54
C GLN A 347 -3.33 -3.64 1.14
N SER A 348 -2.90 -4.50 2.09
CA SER A 348 -1.77 -5.39 1.85
C SER A 348 -1.75 -6.60 2.77
N THR A 349 -1.24 -7.72 2.25
CA THR A 349 -0.75 -8.85 3.04
C THR A 349 0.76 -8.80 3.30
N TYR A 350 1.41 -7.68 3.01
CA TYR A 350 2.82 -7.31 3.09
C TYR A 350 3.63 -7.76 1.86
N PHE A 351 4.06 -9.01 1.76
CA PHE A 351 4.67 -9.54 0.54
C PHE A 351 3.59 -10.11 -0.38
N ASP A 352 3.92 -10.20 -1.66
CA ASP A 352 3.11 -10.97 -2.61
C ASP A 352 2.75 -12.33 -2.00
N TRP A 353 1.46 -12.70 -2.04
CA TRP A 353 0.93 -13.95 -1.47
C TRP A 353 1.07 -14.09 0.07
N GLY A 354 1.34 -13.01 0.79
CA GLY A 354 1.42 -12.99 2.25
C GLY A 354 2.34 -14.08 2.81
N SER A 355 1.87 -14.78 3.83
CA SER A 355 2.61 -15.90 4.42
C SER A 355 2.59 -17.20 3.62
N GLY A 356 1.75 -17.32 2.59
CA GLY A 356 1.40 -18.58 1.95
C GLY A 356 0.44 -19.46 2.78
N VAL A 357 0.07 -19.03 3.98
CA VAL A 357 -0.85 -19.77 4.86
C VAL A 357 -2.29 -19.39 4.55
N VAL A 358 -3.06 -20.33 3.99
CA VAL A 358 -4.52 -20.25 3.90
C VAL A 358 -5.11 -20.81 5.20
N VAL A 359 -5.94 -20.03 5.86
CA VAL A 359 -6.41 -20.28 7.22
C VAL A 359 -7.57 -21.28 7.23
N GLY A 360 -7.28 -22.52 7.58
CA GLY A 360 -8.31 -23.57 7.72
C GLY A 360 -9.21 -23.70 6.49
N ASP A 361 -10.51 -23.69 6.74
CA ASP A 361 -11.58 -23.76 5.72
C ASP A 361 -12.20 -22.38 5.41
N THR A 362 -11.51 -21.29 5.76
CA THR A 362 -12.05 -19.93 5.61
C THR A 362 -11.77 -19.29 4.25
N GLY A 363 -10.85 -19.84 3.47
CA GLY A 363 -10.37 -19.24 2.22
C GLY A 363 -9.50 -17.98 2.43
N ILE A 364 -9.19 -17.62 3.66
CA ILE A 364 -8.45 -16.39 3.99
C ILE A 364 -6.95 -16.69 3.92
N LEU A 365 -6.24 -15.98 3.03
CA LEU A 365 -4.79 -15.94 3.00
C LEU A 365 -4.29 -14.95 4.06
N TRP A 366 -3.40 -15.41 4.96
CA TRP A 366 -2.89 -14.59 6.05
C TRP A 366 -1.61 -13.85 5.68
N GLN A 367 -1.48 -12.62 6.17
CA GLN A 367 -0.32 -11.78 5.96
C GLN A 367 0.96 -12.33 6.59
N ASN A 368 2.09 -11.88 6.06
CA ASN A 368 3.41 -12.17 6.61
C ASN A 368 4.07 -10.95 7.29
N ARG A 369 3.27 -10.04 7.81
CA ARG A 369 3.75 -8.78 8.42
C ARG A 369 4.68 -9.00 9.62
N GLY A 370 4.63 -10.17 10.26
CA GLY A 370 5.58 -10.55 11.29
C GLY A 370 7.05 -10.46 10.86
N ALA A 371 7.32 -10.71 9.58
CA ALA A 371 8.67 -10.61 9.02
C ALA A 371 9.23 -9.16 8.95
N ALA A 372 8.40 -8.14 9.23
CA ALA A 372 8.85 -6.75 9.33
C ALA A 372 9.51 -6.40 10.68
N PHE A 373 9.35 -7.24 11.70
CA PHE A 373 10.06 -7.07 12.96
C PHE A 373 11.55 -7.39 12.84
N SER A 374 12.34 -6.76 13.71
CA SER A 374 13.74 -7.11 13.95
C SER A 374 13.85 -8.08 15.14
N LEU A 375 14.81 -8.98 15.08
CA LEU A 375 15.23 -9.80 16.23
C LEU A 375 16.45 -9.20 16.97
N ASP A 376 16.99 -8.08 16.50
CA ASP A 376 18.03 -7.32 17.17
C ASP A 376 17.40 -6.46 18.31
N PRO A 377 17.73 -6.70 19.58
CA PRO A 377 17.21 -5.93 20.72
C PRO A 377 17.54 -4.43 20.68
N GLN A 378 18.54 -4.00 19.89
CA GLN A 378 18.90 -2.60 19.72
C GLN A 378 18.02 -1.88 18.67
N SER A 379 17.28 -2.65 17.89
CA SER A 379 16.39 -2.07 16.86
C SER A 379 15.13 -1.48 17.49
N PRO A 380 14.69 -0.27 17.12
CA PRO A 380 13.39 0.26 17.54
C PRO A 380 12.22 -0.61 17.05
N ASN A 381 12.45 -1.46 16.03
CA ASN A 381 11.49 -2.45 15.51
C ASN A 381 11.69 -3.86 16.11
N PHE A 382 12.38 -3.97 17.24
CA PHE A 382 12.52 -5.25 17.93
C PHE A 382 11.16 -5.85 18.27
N LEU A 383 11.01 -7.16 18.02
CA LEU A 383 9.78 -7.90 18.26
C LEU A 383 9.42 -7.92 19.75
N GLN A 384 8.21 -7.45 20.06
CA GLN A 384 7.65 -7.48 21.41
C GLN A 384 6.15 -7.82 21.36
N PRO A 385 5.58 -8.47 22.40
CA PRO A 385 4.15 -8.75 22.47
C PRO A 385 3.30 -7.48 22.32
N GLY A 386 2.24 -7.55 21.50
CA GLY A 386 1.31 -6.45 21.29
C GLY A 386 1.83 -5.29 20.46
N LYS A 387 3.10 -5.31 20.04
CA LYS A 387 3.73 -4.27 19.23
C LYS A 387 3.29 -4.36 17.78
N ARG A 388 3.18 -3.20 17.12
CA ARG A 388 2.99 -3.09 15.67
C ARG A 388 4.34 -3.03 14.97
N PRO A 389 4.56 -3.79 13.89
CA PRO A 389 5.80 -3.68 13.12
C PRO A 389 5.86 -2.39 12.32
N PHE A 390 7.00 -2.12 11.71
CA PHE A 390 7.13 -1.10 10.66
C PHE A 390 6.22 -1.42 9.48
N TYR A 391 5.51 -0.40 8.97
CA TYR A 391 4.57 -0.52 7.84
C TYR A 391 5.02 0.26 6.62
N THR A 392 4.93 -0.40 5.47
CA THR A 392 5.20 0.21 4.17
C THR A 392 3.98 0.91 3.56
N LEU A 393 2.78 0.72 4.11
CA LEU A 393 1.54 1.32 3.62
C LEU A 393 1.58 2.86 3.71
N ASN A 394 1.51 3.52 2.57
CA ASN A 394 1.74 4.95 2.45
C ASN A 394 0.76 5.59 1.45
N PRO A 395 -0.57 5.55 1.74
CA PRO A 395 -1.52 6.34 0.97
C PRO A 395 -1.21 7.83 1.14
N GLY A 396 -1.44 8.63 0.10
CA GLY A 396 -1.24 10.06 0.14
C GLY A 396 -2.46 10.84 -0.33
N LEU A 397 -2.64 12.02 0.23
CA LEU A 397 -3.66 12.98 -0.16
C LEU A 397 -3.05 14.39 -0.08
N ALA A 398 -3.34 15.23 -1.06
CA ALA A 398 -2.91 16.62 -1.02
C ALA A 398 -4.12 17.55 -0.96
N LEU A 399 -3.99 18.61 -0.18
CA LEU A 399 -4.99 19.66 -0.04
C LEU A 399 -4.53 20.94 -0.71
N ARG A 400 -5.47 21.67 -1.29
CA ARG A 400 -5.33 23.08 -1.69
C ARG A 400 -6.35 23.90 -0.93
N ASP A 401 -5.86 24.88 -0.18
CA ASP A 401 -6.72 25.72 0.67
C ASP A 401 -7.65 24.89 1.59
N GLY A 402 -7.09 23.82 2.19
CA GLY A 402 -7.80 22.91 3.09
C GLY A 402 -8.76 21.94 2.42
N LYS A 403 -8.85 21.88 1.09
CA LYS A 403 -9.75 21.01 0.32
C LYS A 403 -8.96 19.97 -0.47
N PRO A 404 -9.48 18.74 -0.65
CA PRO A 404 -8.84 17.73 -1.47
C PRO A 404 -8.49 18.23 -2.88
N ALA A 405 -7.24 18.00 -3.30
CA ALA A 405 -6.71 18.37 -4.60
C ALA A 405 -6.07 17.20 -5.35
N LEU A 406 -5.39 16.29 -4.62
CA LEU A 406 -4.84 15.07 -5.19
C LEU A 406 -5.11 13.90 -4.24
N ILE A 407 -5.49 12.76 -4.79
CA ILE A 407 -5.58 11.47 -4.12
C ILE A 407 -4.59 10.58 -4.85
N TYR A 408 -3.61 10.02 -4.15
CA TYR A 408 -2.52 9.28 -4.79
C TYR A 408 -1.98 8.17 -3.89
N GLY A 409 -1.40 7.17 -4.53
CA GLY A 409 -0.72 6.08 -3.85
C GLY A 409 -0.10 5.13 -4.85
N THR A 410 0.71 4.20 -4.36
CA THR A 410 1.37 3.19 -5.19
C THR A 410 1.60 1.92 -4.39
N GLN A 411 1.61 0.79 -5.07
CA GLN A 411 2.26 -0.42 -4.56
C GLN A 411 3.79 -0.29 -4.65
N GLY A 412 4.53 -1.24 -4.06
CA GLY A 412 5.98 -1.35 -4.22
C GLY A 412 6.77 -1.20 -2.92
N ALA A 413 6.17 -1.50 -1.78
CA ALA A 413 6.83 -1.56 -0.47
C ALA A 413 7.77 -0.37 -0.18
N ASP A 414 9.07 -0.65 -0.07
CA ASP A 414 10.12 0.35 0.16
C ASP A 414 10.30 1.31 -1.02
N GLY A 415 9.82 0.93 -2.21
CA GLY A 415 9.75 1.78 -3.39
C GLY A 415 8.66 2.84 -3.33
N GLN A 416 7.65 2.69 -2.46
CA GLN A 416 6.49 3.61 -2.45
C GLN A 416 6.90 5.07 -2.30
N PRO A 417 7.74 5.50 -1.31
CA PRO A 417 8.17 6.89 -1.21
C PRO A 417 8.91 7.40 -2.45
N GLN A 418 9.66 6.54 -3.11
CA GLN A 418 10.44 6.85 -4.31
C GLN A 418 9.51 7.10 -5.51
N THR A 419 8.58 6.15 -5.76
CA THR A 419 7.58 6.26 -6.83
C THR A 419 6.66 7.46 -6.61
N LEU A 420 6.23 7.70 -5.36
CA LEU A 420 5.40 8.86 -5.03
C LEU A 420 6.13 10.18 -5.25
N ALA A 421 7.42 10.28 -4.92
CA ALA A 421 8.20 11.48 -5.19
C ALA A 421 8.29 11.77 -6.70
N MET A 422 8.54 10.74 -7.53
CA MET A 422 8.51 10.89 -8.98
C MET A 422 7.14 11.33 -9.50
N LEU A 423 6.05 10.72 -9.01
CA LEU A 423 4.69 11.06 -9.40
C LEU A 423 4.33 12.50 -8.98
N LEU A 424 4.62 12.87 -7.73
CA LEU A 424 4.28 14.19 -7.19
C LEU A 424 5.06 15.32 -7.88
N THR A 425 6.35 15.14 -8.21
CA THR A 425 7.10 16.15 -8.96
C THR A 425 6.51 16.34 -10.35
N ARG A 426 6.08 15.27 -11.04
CA ARG A 426 5.43 15.35 -12.35
C ARG A 426 4.09 16.07 -12.28
N LEU A 427 3.26 15.73 -11.30
CA LEU A 427 1.94 16.34 -11.14
C LEU A 427 2.00 17.79 -10.66
N ILE A 428 2.92 18.13 -9.76
CA ILE A 428 2.93 19.41 -9.05
C ILE A 428 3.92 20.39 -9.67
N ASP A 429 5.20 20.01 -9.85
CA ASP A 429 6.23 20.91 -10.39
C ASP A 429 6.10 21.08 -11.90
N TYR A 430 5.70 20.03 -12.62
CA TYR A 430 5.58 20.06 -14.08
C TYR A 430 4.14 20.16 -14.57
N ALA A 431 3.15 20.07 -13.69
CA ALA A 431 1.72 20.13 -14.01
C ALA A 431 1.31 19.11 -15.12
N GLU A 432 1.96 17.95 -15.16
CA GLU A 432 1.60 16.89 -16.09
C GLU A 432 0.21 16.33 -15.78
N ALA A 433 -0.54 15.95 -16.79
CA ALA A 433 -1.80 15.23 -16.61
C ALA A 433 -1.55 13.87 -15.95
N PRO A 434 -2.51 13.32 -15.16
CA PRO A 434 -2.35 12.04 -14.47
C PRO A 434 -1.84 10.89 -15.33
N THR A 435 -2.33 10.77 -16.56
CA THR A 435 -1.89 9.74 -17.52
C THR A 435 -0.44 9.90 -17.95
N GLN A 436 0.03 11.13 -18.14
CA GLN A 436 1.42 11.43 -18.49
C GLN A 436 2.36 11.18 -17.31
N ALA A 437 1.98 11.68 -16.14
CA ALA A 437 2.77 11.51 -14.92
C ALA A 437 2.97 10.01 -14.55
N LEU A 438 1.93 9.19 -14.73
CA LEU A 438 1.99 7.74 -14.49
C LEU A 438 2.78 6.97 -15.55
N ALA A 439 2.71 7.40 -16.82
CA ALA A 439 3.39 6.73 -17.93
C ALA A 439 4.89 7.01 -18.00
N GLY A 440 5.38 8.04 -17.32
CA GLY A 440 6.79 8.42 -17.34
C GLY A 440 7.73 7.37 -16.76
N PRO A 441 8.98 7.29 -17.25
CA PRO A 441 9.97 6.36 -16.71
C PRO A 441 10.17 6.52 -15.20
N ARG A 442 10.36 5.39 -14.51
CA ARG A 442 10.57 5.32 -13.05
C ARG A 442 11.88 4.66 -12.72
N PHE A 443 12.26 4.84 -11.46
CA PHE A 443 13.39 4.15 -10.85
C PHE A 443 12.98 3.46 -9.54
N LEU A 444 13.81 2.52 -9.13
CA LEU A 444 13.86 1.95 -7.78
C LEU A 444 15.31 1.88 -7.33
N LEU A 445 15.62 2.57 -6.25
CA LEU A 445 16.92 2.52 -5.61
C LEU A 445 16.94 1.39 -4.58
N GLY A 446 17.96 0.53 -4.64
CA GLY A 446 18.16 -0.56 -3.70
C GLY A 446 17.85 -1.95 -4.28
N LYS A 447 17.85 -2.95 -3.42
CA LYS A 447 17.53 -4.35 -3.79
C LYS A 447 16.05 -4.47 -4.17
N THR A 448 15.74 -5.38 -5.07
CA THR A 448 14.38 -5.70 -5.47
C THR A 448 14.11 -7.21 -5.35
N PHE A 449 12.89 -7.64 -5.61
CA PHE A 449 12.52 -9.06 -5.64
C PHE A 449 13.33 -9.89 -6.64
N SER A 450 13.76 -9.27 -7.75
CA SER A 450 14.46 -9.93 -8.84
C SER A 450 15.96 -9.64 -8.89
N ASP A 451 16.44 -8.69 -8.08
CA ASP A 451 17.85 -8.29 -8.08
C ASP A 451 18.33 -7.96 -6.67
N SER A 452 19.23 -8.78 -6.13
CA SER A 452 19.82 -8.60 -4.80
C SER A 452 20.90 -7.51 -4.75
N ARG A 453 21.28 -6.92 -5.91
CA ARG A 453 22.26 -5.85 -5.97
C ARG A 453 21.68 -4.55 -5.45
N ASP A 454 22.47 -3.82 -4.71
CA ASP A 454 22.13 -2.48 -4.24
C ASP A 454 22.45 -1.44 -5.32
N SER A 455 21.55 -1.29 -6.29
CA SER A 455 21.72 -0.49 -7.50
C SER A 455 20.49 0.38 -7.78
N LEU A 456 20.63 1.34 -8.67
CA LEU A 456 19.52 2.14 -9.20
C LEU A 456 18.90 1.38 -10.39
N LYS A 457 17.77 0.71 -10.17
CA LYS A 457 16.93 0.16 -11.23
C LYS A 457 16.23 1.31 -11.91
N ILE A 458 16.34 1.42 -13.21
CA ILE A 458 15.72 2.51 -13.98
C ILE A 458 15.13 1.96 -15.27
N GLU A 459 13.94 2.39 -15.62
CA GLU A 459 13.28 2.01 -16.87
C GLU A 459 14.04 2.58 -18.06
N ALA A 460 14.44 1.69 -18.99
CA ALA A 460 15.34 2.02 -20.09
C ALA A 460 14.77 3.01 -21.12
N ASP A 461 13.44 3.22 -21.12
CA ASP A 461 12.79 4.20 -21.99
C ASP A 461 13.02 5.67 -21.54
N CYS A 462 13.74 5.91 -20.45
CA CYS A 462 14.30 7.23 -20.16
C CYS A 462 15.34 7.66 -21.22
N GLY A 463 15.87 6.72 -21.99
CA GLY A 463 16.80 6.94 -23.11
C GLY A 463 18.27 6.88 -22.70
N GLN A 464 19.11 6.45 -23.68
CA GLN A 464 20.53 6.22 -23.45
C GLN A 464 21.29 7.46 -22.94
N PRO A 465 21.05 8.70 -23.43
CA PRO A 465 21.74 9.88 -22.90
C PRO A 465 21.47 10.16 -21.42
N VAL A 466 20.27 9.79 -20.92
CA VAL A 466 19.92 9.91 -19.50
C VAL A 466 20.68 8.86 -18.69
N LEU A 467 20.73 7.60 -19.16
CA LEU A 467 21.47 6.53 -18.52
C LEU A 467 22.98 6.85 -18.44
N ASP A 468 23.58 7.29 -19.55
CA ASP A 468 25.00 7.66 -19.60
C ASP A 468 25.30 8.79 -18.60
N ARG A 469 24.47 9.82 -18.57
CA ARG A 469 24.67 10.94 -17.64
C ARG A 469 24.50 10.53 -16.17
N LEU A 470 23.55 9.65 -15.84
CA LEU A 470 23.39 9.11 -14.49
C LEU A 470 24.61 8.26 -14.07
N ALA A 471 25.16 7.47 -15.00
CA ALA A 471 26.39 6.73 -14.75
C ALA A 471 27.59 7.65 -14.51
N ASP A 472 27.75 8.73 -15.30
CA ASP A 472 28.79 9.75 -15.12
C ASP A 472 28.68 10.44 -13.75
N LEU A 473 27.47 10.64 -13.24
CA LEU A 473 27.23 11.17 -11.89
C LEU A 473 27.61 10.16 -10.79
N GLY A 474 27.87 8.91 -11.13
CA GLY A 474 28.31 7.88 -10.21
C GLY A 474 27.21 6.95 -9.69
N HIS A 475 26.01 6.98 -10.28
CA HIS A 475 24.97 6.01 -9.95
C HIS A 475 25.32 4.61 -10.49
N GLN A 476 25.12 3.58 -9.66
CA GLN A 476 25.23 2.19 -10.08
C GLN A 476 23.91 1.75 -10.73
N LEU A 477 23.87 1.75 -12.06
CA LEU A 477 22.64 1.50 -12.81
C LEU A 477 22.38 0.00 -13.02
N ALA A 478 21.11 -0.36 -13.00
CA ALA A 478 20.56 -1.64 -13.47
C ALA A 478 19.30 -1.34 -14.31
N PRO A 479 19.44 -1.09 -15.62
CA PRO A 479 18.28 -0.81 -16.47
C PRO A 479 17.29 -1.96 -16.46
N ILE A 480 16.00 -1.63 -16.38
CA ILE A 480 14.88 -2.55 -16.44
C ILE A 480 13.99 -2.22 -17.66
N GLU A 481 13.11 -3.15 -18.01
CA GLU A 481 12.21 -2.96 -19.14
C GLU A 481 11.27 -1.76 -18.93
N ARG A 482 10.85 -1.15 -20.05
CA ARG A 482 9.83 -0.12 -20.05
C ARG A 482 8.56 -0.62 -19.38
N GLN A 483 7.95 0.23 -18.55
CA GLN A 483 6.71 -0.08 -17.82
C GLN A 483 6.76 -1.43 -17.09
N SER A 484 7.89 -1.69 -16.43
CA SER A 484 8.10 -2.90 -15.67
C SER A 484 7.18 -2.98 -14.46
N PRO A 485 6.46 -4.10 -14.25
CA PRO A 485 5.62 -4.29 -13.06
C PRO A 485 6.38 -4.13 -11.73
N ILE A 486 7.69 -4.38 -11.72
CA ILE A 486 8.53 -4.23 -10.52
C ILE A 486 8.74 -2.76 -10.11
N ALA A 487 8.49 -1.79 -11.00
CA ALA A 487 8.57 -0.36 -10.70
C ALA A 487 7.33 0.18 -9.96
N GLY A 488 6.47 -0.70 -9.45
CA GLY A 488 5.25 -0.38 -8.74
C GLY A 488 4.09 -0.04 -9.68
N GLN A 489 2.88 -0.04 -9.12
CA GLN A 489 1.68 0.42 -9.82
C GLN A 489 1.03 1.52 -8.98
N ALA A 490 0.93 2.70 -9.55
CA ALA A 490 0.38 3.88 -8.89
C ALA A 490 -1.00 4.25 -9.46
N GLY A 491 -1.74 5.02 -8.69
CA GLY A 491 -2.97 5.64 -9.16
C GLY A 491 -3.08 7.05 -8.65
N VAL A 492 -3.85 7.88 -9.37
CA VAL A 492 -4.09 9.25 -8.98
C VAL A 492 -5.48 9.72 -9.41
N ILE A 493 -6.10 10.54 -8.56
CA ILE A 493 -7.25 11.38 -8.91
C ILE A 493 -6.83 12.81 -8.59
N ALA A 494 -6.85 13.68 -9.60
CA ALA A 494 -6.63 15.11 -9.47
C ALA A 494 -7.97 15.84 -9.49
N ILE A 495 -8.13 16.78 -8.57
CA ILE A 495 -9.32 17.62 -8.40
C ILE A 495 -8.90 19.05 -8.69
N ALA A 496 -9.40 19.60 -9.78
CA ALA A 496 -9.11 20.99 -10.14
C ALA A 496 -9.89 21.99 -9.25
N PRO A 497 -9.48 23.27 -9.21
CA PRO A 497 -10.18 24.30 -8.41
C PRO A 497 -11.65 24.48 -8.78
N ASP A 498 -12.04 24.24 -10.04
CA ASP A 498 -13.41 24.29 -10.52
C ASP A 498 -14.23 23.03 -10.18
N GLY A 499 -13.58 22.01 -9.56
CA GLY A 499 -14.18 20.73 -9.18
C GLY A 499 -14.12 19.68 -10.27
N SER A 500 -13.58 19.96 -11.43
CA SER A 500 -13.38 18.95 -12.47
C SER A 500 -12.36 17.90 -12.03
N LEU A 501 -12.57 16.65 -12.47
CA LEU A 501 -11.78 15.48 -12.06
C LEU A 501 -10.99 14.93 -13.24
N ALA A 502 -9.73 14.62 -12.99
CA ALA A 502 -8.90 13.83 -13.88
C ALA A 502 -8.27 12.68 -13.10
N GLY A 503 -8.42 11.45 -13.56
CA GLY A 503 -7.87 10.29 -12.87
C GLY A 503 -7.26 9.29 -13.84
N ALA A 504 -6.27 8.55 -13.33
CA ALA A 504 -5.65 7.46 -14.07
C ALA A 504 -5.14 6.39 -13.09
N HIS A 505 -5.00 5.18 -13.58
CA HIS A 505 -4.24 4.10 -12.95
C HIS A 505 -3.05 3.73 -13.84
N ASP A 506 -2.07 3.08 -13.25
CA ASP A 506 -0.77 2.81 -13.84
C ASP A 506 -0.83 1.93 -15.11
N PRO A 507 -0.18 2.33 -16.21
CA PRO A 507 -0.10 1.49 -17.41
C PRO A 507 0.76 0.22 -17.22
N ARG A 508 1.48 0.10 -16.09
CA ARG A 508 2.25 -1.10 -15.72
C ARG A 508 1.37 -2.25 -15.24
N GLY A 509 0.08 -2.00 -15.03
CA GLY A 509 -0.92 -2.97 -14.60
C GLY A 509 -2.19 -2.92 -15.43
N GLU A 510 -3.26 -3.54 -14.90
CA GLU A 510 -4.58 -3.64 -15.54
C GLU A 510 -5.60 -2.68 -14.93
N GLY A 511 -5.13 -1.82 -14.01
CA GLY A 511 -5.97 -0.89 -13.29
C GLY A 511 -6.60 0.19 -14.16
N VAL A 512 -7.72 0.73 -13.69
CA VAL A 512 -8.47 1.78 -14.37
C VAL A 512 -8.97 2.84 -13.39
N ALA A 513 -9.12 4.06 -13.90
CA ALA A 513 -9.90 5.10 -13.25
C ALA A 513 -11.25 5.25 -13.98
N LEU A 514 -12.34 5.32 -13.24
CA LEU A 514 -13.70 5.43 -13.74
C LEU A 514 -14.42 6.62 -13.07
N ALA A 515 -15.29 7.30 -13.83
CA ALA A 515 -16.11 8.39 -13.33
C ALA A 515 -17.58 8.19 -13.72
N ALA A 516 -18.51 8.53 -12.82
CA ALA A 516 -19.89 8.76 -13.19
C ALA A 516 -20.00 10.09 -13.95
N TYR A 517 -20.88 10.15 -14.94
CA TYR A 517 -21.19 11.35 -15.72
C TYR A 517 -22.29 12.17 -15.07
#